data_7a1a322366e61fd0eb975009ba2effdf
#
_entry.id   7a1a322366e61fd0eb975009ba2effdf
#
_cell.length_a   1.000
_cell.length_b   1.000
_cell.length_c   1.000
_cell.angle_alpha   90.00
_cell.angle_beta   90.00
_cell.angle_gamma   90.00
#
_symmetry.space_group_name_H-M   'P 1'
#
loop_
_entity.id
_entity.type
_entity.pdbx_description
1 polymer ?
#
loop_
_entity_poly.entity_id
_entity_poly.type
_entity_poly.pdbx_seq_one_letter_code
_entity_poly.pdbx_strand_id
1 'polypeptide(L)'
;MAMNTRAQAPRVPDRAAPEGLEAKWGEAWESQGTYAFDRSATREQVYSIDTPPPTVSGSLHIGHVFSYTHTDVVARYQRMMGKSVFYPMGWDDNGLPTERRVQNYFGVRCDPSLPYDPDFTPPHTGGEGKSIKARDQVPVSRRNFVELCERLTVEDEKQFEALWRRLGLSVDWSHTYQTIGERARKVAQNAFLHNLERGEAYQAAAPG
;
A
#
# COMPACT_ATOMS: atom_id res chain seq x y z
N MET A 1 -35.80 33.54 -29.93
CA MET A 1 -36.04 33.53 -28.47
C MET A 1 -34.96 32.62 -27.86
N ALA A 2 -33.84 33.18 -27.41
CA ALA A 2 -32.75 32.41 -26.82
C ALA A 2 -33.04 32.24 -25.30
N MET A 3 -33.23 31.01 -24.86
CA MET A 3 -33.34 30.70 -23.46
C MET A 3 -31.96 30.86 -22.78
N ASN A 4 -31.86 31.90 -21.98
CA ASN A 4 -30.69 32.20 -21.16
C ASN A 4 -30.74 31.31 -19.94
N THR A 5 -30.20 30.09 -20.03
CA THR A 5 -29.98 29.22 -18.87
C THR A 5 -28.78 29.75 -18.06
N ARG A 6 -29.04 30.69 -17.16
CA ARG A 6 -28.10 31.04 -16.11
C ARG A 6 -27.80 29.76 -15.30
N ALA A 7 -26.60 29.26 -15.44
CA ALA A 7 -26.11 28.22 -14.55
C ALA A 7 -26.27 28.70 -13.10
N GLN A 8 -27.05 28.00 -12.31
CA GLN A 8 -27.18 28.30 -10.88
C GLN A 8 -25.81 28.17 -10.25
N ALA A 9 -25.34 29.23 -9.59
CA ALA A 9 -24.12 29.16 -8.81
C ALA A 9 -24.23 28.04 -7.76
N PRO A 10 -23.15 27.24 -7.54
CA PRO A 10 -23.18 26.17 -6.56
C PRO A 10 -23.51 26.76 -5.18
N ARG A 11 -24.57 26.28 -4.54
CA ARG A 11 -24.92 26.64 -3.18
C ARG A 11 -23.95 25.91 -2.24
N VAL A 12 -23.08 26.67 -1.61
CA VAL A 12 -22.27 26.18 -0.50
C VAL A 12 -23.20 26.10 0.73
N PRO A 13 -23.31 24.95 1.39
CA PRO A 13 -24.14 24.84 2.60
C PRO A 13 -23.58 25.73 3.73
N ASP A 14 -24.46 26.32 4.53
CA ASP A 14 -24.10 27.17 5.66
C ASP A 14 -23.31 26.45 6.76
N ARG A 15 -23.43 25.12 6.79
CA ARG A 15 -22.66 24.24 7.69
C ARG A 15 -22.06 23.11 6.89
N ALA A 16 -20.78 22.83 7.14
CA ALA A 16 -20.15 21.61 6.64
C ALA A 16 -20.81 20.40 7.33
N ALA A 17 -21.41 19.52 6.54
CA ALA A 17 -21.92 18.24 7.00
C ALA A 17 -21.04 17.14 6.36
N PRO A 18 -19.94 16.72 7.03
CA PRO A 18 -19.02 15.75 6.46
C PRO A 18 -19.60 14.34 6.34
N GLU A 19 -20.68 14.05 7.10
CA GLU A 19 -21.32 12.73 7.10
C GLU A 19 -21.83 12.36 5.70
N GLY A 20 -21.28 11.25 5.18
CA GLY A 20 -21.63 10.71 3.88
C GLY A 20 -20.95 11.38 2.68
N LEU A 21 -20.24 12.50 2.84
CA LEU A 21 -19.53 13.14 1.73
C LEU A 21 -18.35 12.30 1.22
N GLU A 22 -17.65 11.61 2.11
CA GLU A 22 -16.53 10.74 1.80
C GLU A 22 -16.97 9.61 0.86
N ALA A 23 -18.04 8.89 1.22
CA ALA A 23 -18.57 7.82 0.40
C ALA A 23 -19.08 8.33 -0.96
N LYS A 24 -19.87 9.43 -0.94
CA LYS A 24 -20.43 10.04 -2.16
C LYS A 24 -19.36 10.44 -3.17
N TRP A 25 -18.33 11.12 -2.71
CA TRP A 25 -17.30 11.62 -3.61
C TRP A 25 -16.32 10.52 -4.01
N GLY A 26 -15.99 9.59 -3.12
CA GLY A 26 -15.20 8.41 -3.44
C GLY A 26 -15.81 7.61 -4.58
N GLU A 27 -17.11 7.30 -4.51
CA GLU A 27 -17.85 6.59 -5.55
C GLU A 27 -17.90 7.39 -6.87
N ALA A 28 -18.15 8.70 -6.80
CA ALA A 28 -18.18 9.57 -7.97
C ALA A 28 -16.82 9.62 -8.68
N TRP A 29 -15.72 9.78 -7.95
CA TRP A 29 -14.37 9.83 -8.52
C TRP A 29 -13.95 8.50 -9.14
N GLU A 30 -14.32 7.40 -8.53
CA GLU A 30 -14.00 6.06 -9.05
C GLU A 30 -14.80 5.77 -10.34
N SER A 31 -16.11 5.98 -10.30
CA SER A 31 -16.99 5.74 -11.47
C SER A 31 -16.66 6.62 -12.67
N GLN A 32 -16.19 7.84 -12.44
CA GLN A 32 -15.79 8.78 -13.47
C GLN A 32 -14.34 8.63 -13.93
N GLY A 33 -13.54 7.80 -13.26
CA GLY A 33 -12.10 7.67 -13.51
C GLY A 33 -11.33 8.99 -13.30
N THR A 34 -11.78 9.82 -12.32
CA THR A 34 -11.26 11.18 -12.12
C THR A 34 -9.74 11.23 -11.92
N TYR A 35 -9.17 10.19 -11.33
CA TYR A 35 -7.74 10.09 -11.02
C TYR A 35 -6.99 9.09 -11.90
N ALA A 36 -7.65 8.51 -12.89
CA ALA A 36 -7.02 7.58 -13.82
C ALA A 36 -5.90 8.26 -14.61
N PHE A 37 -4.77 7.59 -14.73
CA PHE A 37 -3.62 8.09 -15.47
C PHE A 37 -3.81 7.91 -16.97
N ASP A 38 -3.69 8.99 -17.72
CA ASP A 38 -3.71 8.94 -19.18
C ASP A 38 -2.33 8.54 -19.74
N ARG A 39 -2.23 7.30 -20.21
CA ARG A 39 -1.01 6.75 -20.82
C ARG A 39 -0.69 7.35 -22.19
N SER A 40 -1.61 8.08 -22.81
CA SER A 40 -1.37 8.79 -24.08
C SER A 40 -0.72 10.16 -23.89
N ALA A 41 -0.66 10.66 -22.67
CA ALA A 41 -0.04 11.94 -22.34
C ALA A 41 1.45 11.96 -22.69
N THR A 42 1.94 13.07 -23.24
CA THR A 42 3.36 13.24 -23.54
C THR A 42 4.16 13.45 -22.25
N ARG A 43 5.48 13.26 -22.32
CA ARG A 43 6.36 13.42 -21.17
C ARG A 43 6.24 14.80 -20.50
N GLU A 44 6.05 15.85 -21.29
CA GLU A 44 5.91 17.24 -20.81
C GLU A 44 4.58 17.46 -20.08
N GLN A 45 3.57 16.66 -20.40
CA GLN A 45 2.26 16.72 -19.76
C GLN A 45 2.20 15.90 -18.47
N VAL A 46 3.10 14.92 -18.30
CA VAL A 46 3.09 14.02 -17.14
C VAL A 46 3.78 14.65 -15.94
N TYR A 47 3.18 14.45 -14.78
CA TYR A 47 3.79 14.65 -13.48
C TYR A 47 3.73 13.35 -12.70
N SER A 48 4.89 12.78 -12.38
CA SER A 48 4.97 11.53 -11.62
C SER A 48 5.21 11.80 -10.14
N ILE A 49 4.52 11.06 -9.31
CA ILE A 49 4.74 11.03 -7.86
C ILE A 49 5.35 9.68 -7.50
N ASP A 50 6.52 9.74 -6.91
CA ASP A 50 7.21 8.60 -6.35
C ASP A 50 7.20 8.72 -4.82
N THR A 51 6.26 8.03 -4.20
CA THR A 51 6.10 8.00 -2.74
C THR A 51 6.55 6.64 -2.25
N PRO A 52 7.40 6.55 -1.22
CA PRO A 52 7.71 5.27 -0.60
C PRO A 52 6.42 4.55 -0.19
N PRO A 53 6.30 3.25 -0.50
CA PRO A 53 5.11 2.50 -0.10
C PRO A 53 5.03 2.41 1.42
N PRO A 54 3.84 2.55 2.03
CA PRO A 54 3.70 2.37 3.47
C PRO A 54 4.03 0.94 3.87
N THR A 55 4.72 0.79 4.99
CA THR A 55 4.96 -0.53 5.57
C THR A 55 3.67 -1.10 6.14
N VAL A 56 3.23 -2.23 5.59
CA VAL A 56 1.98 -2.89 5.96
C VAL A 56 2.24 -3.83 7.14
N SER A 57 2.45 -3.28 8.33
CA SER A 57 2.85 -4.05 9.52
C SER A 57 2.12 -3.65 10.80
N GLY A 58 0.85 -3.34 10.69
CA GLY A 58 0.05 -2.97 11.84
C GLY A 58 -0.96 -1.88 11.59
N SER A 59 -1.36 -1.19 12.66
CA SER A 59 -2.36 -0.13 12.55
C SER A 59 -1.77 1.13 11.94
N LEU A 60 -2.53 1.74 11.05
CA LEU A 60 -2.25 3.09 10.57
C LEU A 60 -2.23 4.08 11.73
N HIS A 61 -1.33 5.02 11.70
CA HIS A 61 -1.25 6.10 12.66
C HIS A 61 -1.27 7.47 11.95
N ILE A 62 -1.49 8.53 12.72
CA ILE A 62 -1.63 9.89 12.19
C ILE A 62 -0.43 10.34 11.34
N GLY A 63 0.77 9.82 11.58
CA GLY A 63 1.94 10.12 10.76
C GLY A 63 1.79 9.65 9.30
N HIS A 64 1.19 8.48 9.08
CA HIS A 64 0.87 8.01 7.72
C HIS A 64 -0.13 8.97 7.06
N VAL A 65 -1.22 9.29 7.75
CA VAL A 65 -2.25 10.21 7.26
C VAL A 65 -1.63 11.55 6.86
N PHE A 66 -0.79 12.10 7.72
CA PHE A 66 -0.11 13.37 7.50
C PHE A 66 0.78 13.35 6.25
N SER A 67 1.66 12.36 6.13
CA SER A 67 2.61 12.25 5.00
C SER A 67 1.89 12.09 3.66
N TYR A 68 0.91 11.19 3.59
CA TYR A 68 0.20 10.92 2.33
C TYR A 68 -0.76 12.06 1.95
N THR A 69 -1.32 12.78 2.92
CA THR A 69 -2.12 13.99 2.65
C THR A 69 -1.26 15.08 2.02
N HIS A 70 -0.03 15.30 2.48
CA HIS A 70 0.88 16.27 1.86
C HIS A 70 1.18 15.91 0.41
N THR A 71 1.46 14.64 0.13
CA THR A 71 1.69 14.17 -1.23
C THR A 71 0.45 14.36 -2.10
N ASP A 72 -0.72 14.08 -1.57
CA ASP A 72 -1.99 14.25 -2.29
C ASP A 72 -2.31 15.71 -2.62
N VAL A 73 -1.95 16.63 -1.74
CA VAL A 73 -2.07 18.09 -2.02
C VAL A 73 -1.26 18.46 -3.27
N VAL A 74 -0.02 17.94 -3.38
CA VAL A 74 0.81 18.16 -4.57
C VAL A 74 0.18 17.53 -5.82
N ALA A 75 -0.32 16.31 -5.71
CA ALA A 75 -1.00 15.63 -6.81
C ALA A 75 -2.19 16.43 -7.34
N ARG A 76 -3.04 16.90 -6.43
CA ARG A 76 -4.22 17.72 -6.77
C ARG A 76 -3.82 19.05 -7.41
N TYR A 77 -2.83 19.72 -6.85
CA TYR A 77 -2.30 20.97 -7.42
C TYR A 77 -1.83 20.76 -8.86
N GLN A 78 -1.05 19.72 -9.13
CA GLN A 78 -0.56 19.42 -10.47
C GLN A 78 -1.68 19.10 -11.47
N ARG A 79 -2.74 18.40 -11.03
CA ARG A 79 -3.94 18.20 -11.85
C ARG A 79 -4.66 19.52 -12.16
N MET A 80 -4.78 20.41 -11.17
CA MET A 80 -5.37 21.74 -11.37
C MET A 80 -4.55 22.58 -12.36
N MET A 81 -3.23 22.35 -12.44
CA MET A 81 -2.35 22.96 -13.45
C MET A 81 -2.39 22.26 -14.81
N GLY A 82 -3.29 21.29 -15.02
CA GLY A 82 -3.49 20.59 -16.29
C GLY A 82 -2.52 19.46 -16.55
N LYS A 83 -1.79 18.97 -15.56
CA LYS A 83 -0.90 17.82 -15.70
C LYS A 83 -1.66 16.50 -15.63
N SER A 84 -1.25 15.52 -16.43
CA SER A 84 -1.58 14.10 -16.24
C SER A 84 -0.71 13.56 -15.11
N VAL A 85 -1.32 13.26 -13.96
CA VAL A 85 -0.57 12.86 -12.78
C VAL A 85 -0.53 11.36 -12.67
N PHE A 86 0.68 10.79 -12.72
CA PHE A 86 0.93 9.40 -12.40
C PHE A 86 1.19 9.26 -10.91
N TYR A 87 0.19 8.76 -10.18
CA TYR A 87 0.25 8.57 -8.73
C TYR A 87 -0.19 7.14 -8.37
N PRO A 88 0.73 6.16 -8.44
CA PRO A 88 0.47 4.79 -8.04
C PRO A 88 0.52 4.65 -6.51
N MET A 89 -0.02 3.56 -5.97
CA MET A 89 0.14 3.17 -4.57
C MET A 89 0.85 1.82 -4.49
N GLY A 90 1.85 1.74 -3.61
CA GLY A 90 2.56 0.50 -3.31
C GLY A 90 2.32 0.06 -1.88
N TRP A 91 2.65 -1.21 -1.60
CA TRP A 91 2.62 -1.81 -0.27
C TRP A 91 3.99 -2.38 0.06
N ASP A 92 4.55 -1.97 1.21
CA ASP A 92 5.79 -2.53 1.74
C ASP A 92 5.47 -3.65 2.74
N ASP A 93 5.46 -4.88 2.23
CA ASP A 93 4.95 -6.06 2.92
C ASP A 93 6.05 -6.86 3.63
N ASN A 94 7.28 -6.41 3.58
CA ASN A 94 8.41 -7.17 4.10
C ASN A 94 9.00 -6.57 5.38
N GLY A 95 9.90 -7.34 5.99
CA GLY A 95 10.69 -6.90 7.13
C GLY A 95 10.24 -7.43 8.48
N LEU A 96 11.11 -7.21 9.49
CA LEU A 96 10.88 -7.67 10.87
C LEU A 96 9.57 -7.19 11.49
N PRO A 97 9.05 -5.98 11.22
CA PRO A 97 7.76 -5.56 11.75
C PRO A 97 6.62 -6.48 11.30
N THR A 98 6.58 -6.85 10.02
CA THR A 98 5.59 -7.78 9.46
C THR A 98 5.72 -9.17 10.11
N GLU A 99 6.94 -9.70 10.22
CA GLU A 99 7.18 -10.99 10.87
C GLU A 99 6.72 -10.99 12.33
N ARG A 100 7.04 -9.94 13.09
CA ARG A 100 6.60 -9.81 14.50
C ARG A 100 5.08 -9.71 14.61
N ARG A 101 4.44 -9.04 13.67
CA ARG A 101 2.97 -8.98 13.63
C ARG A 101 2.38 -10.37 13.38
N VAL A 102 2.91 -11.13 12.44
CA VAL A 102 2.50 -12.51 12.15
C VAL A 102 2.69 -13.42 13.36
N GLN A 103 3.84 -13.33 14.05
CA GLN A 103 4.10 -14.06 15.27
C GLN A 103 3.04 -13.82 16.35
N ASN A 104 2.67 -12.57 16.56
CA ASN A 104 1.67 -12.19 17.57
C ASN A 104 0.24 -12.51 17.13
N TYR A 105 -0.08 -12.28 15.85
CA TYR A 105 -1.42 -12.48 15.33
C TYR A 105 -1.82 -13.96 15.29
N PHE A 106 -0.91 -14.81 14.84
CA PHE A 106 -1.15 -16.24 14.70
C PHE A 106 -0.59 -17.08 15.85
N GLY A 107 0.21 -16.51 16.75
CA GLY A 107 0.83 -17.26 17.86
C GLY A 107 1.90 -18.24 17.41
N VAL A 108 2.65 -17.91 16.36
CA VAL A 108 3.65 -18.80 15.74
C VAL A 108 5.05 -18.19 15.75
N ARG A 109 6.08 -19.01 15.55
CA ARG A 109 7.46 -18.58 15.29
C ARG A 109 8.07 -19.43 14.19
N CYS A 110 8.89 -18.82 13.36
CA CYS A 110 9.61 -19.55 12.32
C CYS A 110 10.69 -20.45 12.92
N ASP A 111 10.69 -21.73 12.52
CA ASP A 111 11.74 -22.69 12.78
C ASP A 111 12.10 -23.39 11.45
N PRO A 112 13.21 -22.99 10.81
CA PRO A 112 13.58 -23.52 9.49
C PRO A 112 13.98 -24.99 9.50
N SER A 113 14.17 -25.62 10.66
CA SER A 113 14.47 -27.05 10.78
C SER A 113 13.24 -27.94 10.60
N LEU A 114 12.03 -27.36 10.71
CA LEU A 114 10.78 -28.11 10.62
C LEU A 114 10.38 -28.33 9.14
N PRO A 115 9.82 -29.50 8.80
CA PRO A 115 9.26 -29.76 7.49
C PRO A 115 8.00 -28.92 7.26
N TYR A 116 7.69 -28.68 6.00
CA TYR A 116 6.44 -28.04 5.60
C TYR A 116 5.24 -28.91 5.92
N ASP A 117 4.24 -28.32 6.52
CA ASP A 117 2.94 -28.94 6.81
C ASP A 117 1.85 -28.22 5.98
N PRO A 118 1.29 -28.85 4.93
CA PRO A 118 0.26 -28.24 4.08
C PRO A 118 -1.08 -28.05 4.82
N ASP A 119 -1.33 -28.81 5.88
CA ASP A 119 -2.58 -28.78 6.65
C ASP A 119 -2.46 -27.91 7.93
N PHE A 120 -1.35 -27.20 8.08
CA PHE A 120 -1.12 -26.39 9.26
C PHE A 120 -2.20 -25.31 9.45
N THR A 121 -2.80 -25.34 10.63
CA THR A 121 -3.75 -24.31 11.08
C THR A 121 -3.14 -23.54 12.26
N PRO A 122 -3.04 -22.22 12.19
CA PRO A 122 -2.47 -21.44 13.26
C PRO A 122 -3.33 -21.49 14.53
N PRO A 123 -2.71 -21.49 15.74
CA PRO A 123 -3.43 -21.60 17.00
C PRO A 123 -4.33 -20.40 17.30
N HIS A 124 -4.02 -19.25 16.71
CA HIS A 124 -4.82 -18.02 16.83
C HIS A 124 -5.12 -17.42 15.48
N THR A 125 -6.27 -16.76 15.35
CA THR A 125 -6.69 -15.99 14.18
C THR A 125 -7.20 -14.63 14.66
N GLY A 126 -6.29 -13.77 15.00
CA GLY A 126 -6.59 -12.47 15.56
C GLY A 126 -6.12 -12.32 17.00
N GLY A 127 -5.52 -11.22 17.28
CA GLY A 127 -5.03 -10.83 18.59
C GLY A 127 -4.59 -9.39 18.51
N GLU A 128 -5.51 -8.47 18.75
CA GLU A 128 -5.14 -7.07 18.86
C GLU A 128 -4.38 -6.85 20.18
N GLY A 129 -3.13 -6.44 20.06
CA GLY A 129 -2.43 -5.69 21.09
C GLY A 129 -1.72 -6.47 22.19
N LYS A 130 -1.78 -7.79 22.27
CA LYS A 130 -0.99 -8.55 23.25
C LYS A 130 0.15 -9.31 22.57
N SER A 131 1.38 -8.93 22.88
CA SER A 131 2.55 -9.72 22.53
C SER A 131 2.46 -11.12 23.12
N ILE A 132 2.43 -12.13 22.27
CA ILE A 132 2.56 -13.53 22.70
C ILE A 132 4.04 -13.77 23.00
N LYS A 133 4.33 -14.26 24.21
CA LYS A 133 5.73 -14.54 24.60
C LYS A 133 6.30 -15.61 23.67
N ALA A 134 7.56 -15.47 23.30
CA ALA A 134 8.22 -16.41 22.38
C ALA A 134 8.11 -17.89 22.81
N ARG A 135 8.09 -18.16 24.12
CA ARG A 135 7.91 -19.51 24.67
C ARG A 135 6.53 -20.11 24.44
N ASP A 136 5.52 -19.24 24.21
CA ASP A 136 4.12 -19.64 24.03
C ASP A 136 3.74 -19.68 22.53
N GLN A 137 4.69 -19.33 21.63
CA GLN A 137 4.51 -19.38 20.18
C GLN A 137 4.81 -20.79 19.66
N VAL A 138 3.94 -21.30 18.80
CA VAL A 138 4.11 -22.60 18.14
C VAL A 138 5.17 -22.49 17.05
N PRO A 139 6.23 -23.34 17.06
CA PRO A 139 7.20 -23.36 15.98
C PRO A 139 6.58 -23.93 14.69
N VAL A 140 6.85 -23.27 13.58
CA VAL A 140 6.37 -23.67 12.26
C VAL A 140 7.48 -23.61 11.24
N SER A 141 7.38 -24.39 10.15
CA SER A 141 8.36 -24.38 9.08
C SER A 141 8.47 -22.98 8.46
N ARG A 142 9.60 -22.71 7.82
CA ARG A 142 9.79 -21.44 7.09
C ARG A 142 8.71 -21.20 6.05
N ARG A 143 8.29 -22.25 5.33
CA ARG A 143 7.27 -22.13 4.29
C ARG A 143 5.90 -21.81 4.87
N ASN A 144 5.48 -22.50 5.95
CA ASN A 144 4.23 -22.17 6.64
C ASN A 144 4.25 -20.73 7.18
N PHE A 145 5.39 -20.28 7.73
CA PHE A 145 5.52 -18.93 8.23
C PHE A 145 5.39 -17.88 7.11
N VAL A 146 6.01 -18.11 5.96
CA VAL A 146 5.88 -17.23 4.77
C VAL A 146 4.43 -17.17 4.29
N GLU A 147 3.74 -18.30 4.18
CA GLU A 147 2.33 -18.35 3.78
C GLU A 147 1.43 -17.55 4.75
N LEU A 148 1.73 -17.59 6.05
CA LEU A 148 1.02 -16.77 7.04
C LEU A 148 1.33 -15.27 6.90
N CYS A 149 2.58 -14.91 6.55
CA CYS A 149 2.94 -13.52 6.24
C CYS A 149 2.15 -13.01 5.03
N GLU A 150 2.17 -13.75 3.94
CA GLU A 150 1.44 -13.41 2.70
C GLU A 150 -0.07 -13.27 2.95
N ARG A 151 -0.64 -14.15 3.77
CA ARG A 151 -2.05 -14.08 4.15
C ARG A 151 -2.39 -12.83 4.95
N LEU A 152 -1.57 -12.47 5.93
CA LEU A 152 -1.85 -11.33 6.81
C LEU A 152 -1.63 -10.00 6.09
N THR A 153 -0.60 -9.88 5.25
CA THR A 153 -0.34 -8.65 4.49
C THR A 153 -1.51 -8.30 3.56
N VAL A 154 -2.11 -9.27 2.90
CA VAL A 154 -3.30 -9.05 2.05
C VAL A 154 -4.47 -8.42 2.85
N GLU A 155 -4.67 -8.84 4.10
CA GLU A 155 -5.74 -8.28 4.93
C GLU A 155 -5.37 -6.87 5.44
N ASP A 156 -4.12 -6.66 5.80
CA ASP A 156 -3.64 -5.35 6.24
C ASP A 156 -3.66 -4.32 5.09
N GLU A 157 -3.25 -4.69 3.86
CA GLU A 157 -3.36 -3.86 2.67
C GLU A 157 -4.78 -3.34 2.43
N LYS A 158 -5.78 -4.21 2.55
CA LYS A 158 -7.19 -3.81 2.39
C LYS A 158 -7.61 -2.74 3.40
N GLN A 159 -7.12 -2.84 4.64
CA GLN A 159 -7.43 -1.85 5.67
C GLN A 159 -6.76 -0.51 5.37
N PHE A 160 -5.51 -0.53 4.89
CA PHE A 160 -4.79 0.66 4.45
C PHE A 160 -5.50 1.32 3.25
N GLU A 161 -5.84 0.53 2.23
CA GLU A 161 -6.57 1.04 1.06
C GLU A 161 -7.91 1.63 1.45
N ALA A 162 -8.68 0.96 2.30
CA ALA A 162 -9.97 1.47 2.77
C ALA A 162 -9.85 2.84 3.46
N LEU A 163 -8.81 3.05 4.28
CA LEU A 163 -8.56 4.34 4.90
C LEU A 163 -8.15 5.40 3.87
N TRP A 164 -7.23 5.07 2.94
CA TRP A 164 -6.79 6.00 1.90
C TRP A 164 -7.95 6.43 0.98
N ARG A 165 -8.83 5.50 0.64
CA ARG A 165 -10.05 5.80 -0.12
C ARG A 165 -11.00 6.70 0.67
N ARG A 166 -11.15 6.45 1.97
CA ARG A 166 -11.97 7.29 2.84
C ARG A 166 -11.42 8.70 3.00
N LEU A 167 -10.10 8.87 3.09
CA LEU A 167 -9.44 10.17 3.07
C LEU A 167 -9.54 10.86 1.70
N GLY A 168 -9.94 10.14 0.68
CA GLY A 168 -10.10 10.64 -0.68
C GLY A 168 -8.78 10.92 -1.37
N LEU A 169 -7.72 10.15 -1.08
CA LEU A 169 -6.45 10.29 -1.79
C LEU A 169 -6.65 10.09 -3.29
N SER A 170 -6.08 11.00 -4.08
CA SER A 170 -6.23 11.04 -5.53
C SER A 170 -5.28 10.08 -6.26
N VAL A 171 -5.19 8.87 -5.75
CA VAL A 171 -4.40 7.75 -6.28
C VAL A 171 -5.13 7.09 -7.45
N ASP A 172 -4.40 6.66 -8.46
CA ASP A 172 -4.92 5.73 -9.46
C ASP A 172 -4.80 4.29 -8.93
N TRP A 173 -5.88 3.77 -8.36
CA TRP A 173 -5.94 2.45 -7.75
C TRP A 173 -5.77 1.29 -8.74
N SER A 174 -5.80 1.53 -10.04
CA SER A 174 -5.47 0.53 -11.05
C SER A 174 -3.96 0.26 -11.16
N HIS A 175 -3.14 1.11 -10.55
CA HIS A 175 -1.69 1.04 -10.54
C HIS A 175 -1.14 0.73 -9.14
N THR A 176 -1.62 -0.33 -8.52
CA THR A 176 -1.08 -0.81 -7.24
C THR A 176 0.05 -1.82 -7.45
N TYR A 177 0.96 -1.92 -6.48
CA TYR A 177 2.03 -2.90 -6.50
C TYR A 177 2.42 -3.31 -5.07
N GLN A 178 3.07 -4.46 -4.95
CA GLN A 178 3.61 -5.02 -3.72
C GLN A 178 5.12 -5.16 -3.84
N THR A 179 5.88 -4.79 -2.80
CA THR A 179 7.34 -4.92 -2.81
C THR A 179 7.80 -6.37 -2.86
N ILE A 180 6.99 -7.31 -2.33
CA ILE A 180 7.21 -8.75 -2.40
C ILE A 180 6.53 -9.44 -3.59
N GLY A 181 5.81 -8.69 -4.41
CA GLY A 181 5.13 -9.21 -5.59
C GLY A 181 6.10 -9.81 -6.62
N GLU A 182 5.61 -10.73 -7.44
CA GLU A 182 6.45 -11.44 -8.42
C GLU A 182 7.21 -10.48 -9.34
N ARG A 183 6.54 -9.44 -9.84
CA ARG A 183 7.16 -8.44 -10.71
C ARG A 183 8.27 -7.66 -10.01
N ALA A 184 8.05 -7.23 -8.77
CA ALA A 184 9.04 -6.48 -8.00
C ALA A 184 10.27 -7.35 -7.72
N ARG A 185 10.06 -8.60 -7.29
CA ARG A 185 11.15 -9.58 -7.07
C ARG A 185 11.96 -9.82 -8.34
N LYS A 186 11.30 -10.02 -9.48
CA LYS A 186 11.97 -10.24 -10.77
C LYS A 186 12.82 -9.04 -11.17
N VAL A 187 12.32 -7.83 -11.03
CA VAL A 187 13.05 -6.60 -11.36
C VAL A 187 14.26 -6.42 -10.45
N ALA A 188 14.08 -6.61 -9.13
CA ALA A 188 15.17 -6.50 -8.16
C ALA A 188 16.28 -7.54 -8.41
N GLN A 189 15.91 -8.80 -8.68
CA GLN A 189 16.88 -9.87 -9.00
C GLN A 189 17.64 -9.60 -10.30
N ASN A 190 16.96 -9.13 -11.34
CA ASN A 190 17.61 -8.76 -12.59
C ASN A 190 18.58 -7.58 -12.40
N ALA A 191 18.19 -6.56 -11.64
CA ALA A 191 19.07 -5.45 -11.32
C ALA A 191 20.33 -5.91 -10.56
N PHE A 192 20.19 -6.83 -9.61
CA PHE A 192 21.31 -7.43 -8.91
C PHE A 192 22.25 -8.20 -9.87
N LEU A 193 21.70 -9.02 -10.77
CA LEU A 193 22.50 -9.76 -11.75
C LEU A 193 23.27 -8.83 -12.68
N HIS A 194 22.69 -7.75 -13.15
CA HIS A 194 23.38 -6.75 -13.94
C HIS A 194 24.52 -6.08 -13.18
N ASN A 195 24.35 -5.80 -11.89
CA ASN A 195 25.43 -5.26 -11.06
C ASN A 195 26.54 -6.28 -10.85
N LEU A 196 26.21 -7.56 -10.71
CA LEU A 196 27.20 -8.65 -10.63
C LEU A 196 28.01 -8.77 -11.94
N GLU A 197 27.33 -8.74 -13.09
CA GLU A 197 27.97 -8.77 -14.41
C GLU A 197 28.93 -7.60 -14.63
N ARG A 198 28.64 -6.43 -14.07
CA ARG A 198 29.50 -5.24 -14.13
C ARG A 198 30.63 -5.25 -13.09
N GLY A 199 30.65 -6.22 -12.17
CA GLY A 199 31.58 -6.24 -11.05
C GLY A 199 31.28 -5.21 -9.94
N GLU A 200 30.14 -4.57 -9.97
CA GLU A 200 29.68 -3.64 -8.94
C GLU A 200 29.15 -4.36 -7.68
N ALA A 201 28.61 -5.57 -7.87
CA ALA A 201 28.25 -6.48 -6.79
C ALA A 201 29.27 -7.62 -6.73
N TYR A 202 29.78 -7.90 -5.52
CA TYR A 202 30.76 -8.96 -5.29
C TYR A 202 30.62 -9.55 -3.89
N GLN A 203 31.07 -10.78 -3.70
CA GLN A 203 31.07 -11.41 -2.39
C GLN A 203 32.33 -11.01 -1.61
N ALA A 204 32.15 -10.52 -0.38
CA ALA A 204 33.24 -10.19 0.52
C ALA A 204 32.90 -10.63 1.95
N ALA A 205 33.95 -10.96 2.73
CA ALA A 205 33.82 -11.11 4.17
C ALA A 205 33.93 -9.72 4.80
N ALA A 206 32.95 -9.35 5.62
CA ALA A 206 32.96 -8.11 6.39
C ALA A 206 32.60 -8.40 7.84
N PRO A 207 33.17 -7.64 8.79
CA PRO A 207 32.70 -7.73 10.20
C PRO A 207 31.22 -7.31 10.22
N GLY A 208 30.37 -8.15 10.88
CA GLY A 208 28.95 -7.94 11.10
C GLY A 208 28.67 -7.01 12.25
#